data_51e02a16834b77570ab1b4c4d41c7cdd
#
_entry.id   51e02a16834b77570ab1b4c4d41c7cdd
#
_cell.length_a   1.000
_cell.length_b   1.000
_cell.length_c   1.000
_cell.angle_alpha   90.00
_cell.angle_beta   90.00
_cell.angle_gamma   90.00
#
_symmetry.space_group_name_H-M   'P 1'
#
loop_
_entity.id
_entity.type
_entity.pdbx_description
1 polymer ?
#
loop_
_entity_poly.entity_id
_entity_poly.type
_entity_poly.pdbx_seq_one_letter_code
_entity_poly.pdbx_strand_id
1 'polypeptide(L)'
;MATDTVVALKAHLAINVRDVTQSLEFYRKMFGIDPCKVRSGYAKFDVQNPPLNFTLNQTPFKDAGALSHMGIQVATTADVLSIRQRWADAGLVTRNEMQTDCCYATQDKTWVHDPDGNEWEVFVVLKDNLPEKQGEQIGAACCAPGCCTPPELTRV
;
A
#
# COMPACT_ATOMS: atom_id res chain seq x y z
N MET A 1 -0.05 -12.83 38.70
CA MET A 1 1.04 -12.68 37.72
C MET A 1 0.81 -11.38 36.98
N ALA A 2 1.70 -10.41 37.12
CA ALA A 2 1.59 -9.17 36.35
C ALA A 2 1.85 -9.52 34.89
N THR A 3 0.87 -9.33 34.02
CA THR A 3 1.09 -9.37 32.58
C THR A 3 1.86 -8.11 32.22
N ASP A 4 3.15 -8.27 31.90
CA ASP A 4 3.94 -7.18 31.33
C ASP A 4 3.23 -6.72 30.07
N THR A 5 2.63 -5.53 30.12
CA THR A 5 1.95 -4.94 28.98
C THR A 5 3.00 -4.41 28.02
N VAL A 6 3.33 -5.18 26.97
CA VAL A 6 4.21 -4.72 25.91
C VAL A 6 3.53 -3.58 25.16
N VAL A 7 4.22 -2.43 25.06
CA VAL A 7 3.74 -1.28 24.28
C VAL A 7 4.43 -1.31 22.91
N ALA A 8 3.68 -1.66 21.87
CA ALA A 8 4.15 -1.55 20.50
C ALA A 8 4.12 -0.07 20.06
N LEU A 9 5.24 0.46 19.55
CA LEU A 9 5.35 1.86 19.14
C LEU A 9 4.93 2.05 17.68
N LYS A 10 5.44 1.22 16.77
CA LYS A 10 5.17 1.27 15.33
C LYS A 10 5.54 -0.04 14.64
N ALA A 11 4.91 -0.29 13.52
CA ALA A 11 5.35 -1.35 12.63
C ALA A 11 6.68 -0.97 11.95
N HIS A 12 7.45 -1.97 11.53
CA HIS A 12 8.63 -1.81 10.68
C HIS A 12 8.44 -2.62 9.41
N LEU A 13 8.65 -1.96 8.27
CA LEU A 13 8.60 -2.57 6.94
C LEU A 13 9.83 -2.14 6.17
N ALA A 14 10.58 -3.12 5.67
CA ALA A 14 11.72 -2.91 4.78
C ALA A 14 11.44 -3.58 3.43
N ILE A 15 11.62 -2.84 2.34
CA ILE A 15 11.49 -3.36 0.99
C ILE A 15 12.78 -3.18 0.20
N ASN A 16 13.02 -4.10 -0.72
CA ASN A 16 14.07 -3.97 -1.71
C ASN A 16 13.57 -3.16 -2.90
N VAL A 17 14.42 -2.27 -3.41
CA VAL A 17 14.12 -1.41 -4.56
C VAL A 17 15.28 -1.49 -5.57
N ARG A 18 14.97 -1.34 -6.87
CA ARG A 18 15.98 -1.34 -7.91
C ARG A 18 16.81 -0.06 -7.93
N ASP A 19 16.15 1.07 -7.69
CA ASP A 19 16.77 2.40 -7.65
C ASP A 19 16.19 3.18 -6.45
N VAL A 20 17.04 3.40 -5.43
CA VAL A 20 16.63 4.11 -4.22
C VAL A 20 16.26 5.57 -4.49
N THR A 21 16.84 6.21 -5.50
CA THR A 21 16.55 7.61 -5.84
C THR A 21 15.14 7.75 -6.39
N GLN A 22 14.76 6.90 -7.33
CA GLN A 22 13.41 6.89 -7.90
C GLN A 22 12.36 6.54 -6.84
N SER A 23 12.62 5.50 -6.04
CA SER A 23 11.71 5.08 -4.97
C SER A 23 11.57 6.14 -3.89
N LEU A 24 12.65 6.84 -3.54
CA LEU A 24 12.62 7.94 -2.56
C LEU A 24 11.70 9.06 -3.03
N GLU A 25 11.79 9.49 -4.29
CA GLU A 25 10.91 10.52 -4.86
C GLU A 25 9.43 10.09 -4.85
N PHE A 26 9.16 8.83 -5.19
CA PHE A 26 7.81 8.27 -5.10
C PHE A 26 7.27 8.30 -3.68
N TYR A 27 8.02 7.76 -2.69
CA TYR A 27 7.55 7.64 -1.31
C TYR A 27 7.43 8.99 -0.59
N ARG A 28 8.26 9.99 -0.96
CA ARG A 28 8.08 11.38 -0.50
C ARG A 28 6.70 11.93 -0.90
N LYS A 29 6.28 11.70 -2.15
CA LYS A 29 4.97 12.11 -2.67
C LYS A 29 3.85 11.32 -2.02
N MET A 30 3.99 10.00 -1.93
CA MET A 30 2.99 9.10 -1.38
C MET A 30 2.69 9.39 0.08
N PHE A 31 3.73 9.46 0.93
CA PHE A 31 3.57 9.75 2.36
C PHE A 31 3.40 11.25 2.66
N GLY A 32 3.79 12.14 1.75
CA GLY A 32 3.77 13.58 1.94
C GLY A 32 4.77 14.08 3.00
N ILE A 33 5.87 13.35 3.23
CA ILE A 33 6.93 13.67 4.19
C ILE A 33 8.31 13.44 3.58
N ASP A 34 9.32 14.08 4.16
CA ASP A 34 10.72 13.82 3.83
C ASP A 34 11.25 12.58 4.57
N PRO A 35 12.23 11.86 3.98
CA PRO A 35 12.90 10.76 4.68
C PRO A 35 13.68 11.28 5.89
N CYS A 36 13.64 10.56 7.00
CA CYS A 36 14.42 10.89 8.20
C CYS A 36 15.90 10.46 8.09
N LYS A 37 16.24 9.61 7.11
CA LYS A 37 17.63 9.19 6.84
C LYS A 37 17.79 8.81 5.37
N VAL A 38 18.89 9.29 4.76
CA VAL A 38 19.33 8.88 3.41
C VAL A 38 20.82 8.53 3.46
N ARG A 39 21.20 7.41 2.83
CA ARG A 39 22.57 6.95 2.63
C ARG A 39 22.69 6.36 1.23
N SER A 40 23.89 6.05 0.79
CA SER A 40 24.09 5.34 -0.48
C SER A 40 23.34 4.01 -0.46
N GLY A 41 22.41 3.82 -1.43
CA GLY A 41 21.57 2.63 -1.53
C GLY A 41 20.54 2.43 -0.40
N TYR A 42 20.24 3.47 0.38
CA TYR A 42 19.35 3.35 1.54
C TYR A 42 18.56 4.63 1.79
N ALA A 43 17.26 4.50 2.08
CA ALA A 43 16.45 5.58 2.63
C ALA A 43 15.49 5.05 3.70
N LYS A 44 15.12 5.93 4.66
CA LYS A 44 14.19 5.61 5.74
C LYS A 44 13.20 6.74 5.95
N PHE A 45 11.93 6.37 6.04
CA PHE A 45 10.83 7.24 6.45
C PHE A 45 10.35 6.86 7.86
N ASP A 46 10.07 7.84 8.67
CA ASP A 46 9.45 7.68 9.98
C ASP A 46 8.03 8.25 9.94
N VAL A 47 7.11 7.46 9.39
CA VAL A 47 5.70 7.85 9.26
C VAL A 47 5.06 7.85 10.64
N GLN A 48 4.30 8.91 10.97
CA GLN A 48 3.68 9.07 12.28
C GLN A 48 2.21 8.66 12.29
N ASN A 49 1.54 8.73 11.14
CA ASN A 49 0.14 8.39 11.01
C ASN A 49 -0.14 7.63 9.69
N PRO A 50 -0.35 6.30 9.74
CA PRO A 50 -0.17 5.42 10.89
C PRO A 50 1.29 5.28 11.29
N PRO A 51 1.60 4.88 12.55
CA PRO A 51 2.99 4.69 12.97
C PRO A 51 3.69 3.58 12.18
N LEU A 52 4.64 3.97 11.34
CA LEU A 52 5.37 3.04 10.47
C LEU A 52 6.82 3.49 10.27
N ASN A 53 7.75 2.59 10.57
CA ASN A 53 9.15 2.73 10.21
C ASN A 53 9.34 2.04 8.85
N PHE A 54 9.49 2.82 7.78
CA PHE A 54 9.57 2.32 6.41
C PHE A 54 10.95 2.52 5.82
N THR A 55 11.55 1.45 5.31
CA THR A 55 12.94 1.43 4.84
C THR A 55 13.02 0.94 3.39
N LEU A 56 13.81 1.66 2.58
CA LEU A 56 14.17 1.31 1.21
C LEU A 56 15.62 0.82 1.19
N ASN A 57 15.87 -0.37 0.64
CA ASN A 57 17.20 -0.92 0.44
C ASN A 57 17.43 -1.17 -1.05
N GLN A 58 18.42 -0.54 -1.65
CA GLN A 58 18.76 -0.80 -3.04
C GLN A 58 19.47 -2.14 -3.16
N THR A 59 18.74 -3.14 -3.62
CA THR A 59 19.22 -4.51 -3.77
C THR A 59 18.65 -5.08 -5.06
N PRO A 60 19.49 -5.65 -5.94
CA PRO A 60 19.01 -6.29 -7.16
C PRO A 60 18.02 -7.43 -6.84
N PHE A 61 16.89 -7.45 -7.50
CA PHE A 61 15.94 -8.56 -7.47
C PHE A 61 15.33 -8.75 -8.86
N LYS A 62 14.93 -9.98 -9.17
CA LYS A 62 14.39 -10.32 -10.51
C LYS A 62 12.89 -10.34 -10.53
N ASP A 63 12.26 -10.86 -9.48
CA ASP A 63 10.82 -11.09 -9.40
C ASP A 63 10.24 -10.48 -8.13
N ALA A 64 8.95 -10.14 -8.16
CA ALA A 64 8.20 -9.81 -6.96
C ALA A 64 8.25 -11.02 -6.01
N GLY A 65 8.56 -10.78 -4.74
CA GLY A 65 8.61 -11.82 -3.72
C GLY A 65 7.21 -12.26 -3.25
N ALA A 66 7.12 -12.76 -2.02
CA ALA A 66 5.85 -13.18 -1.40
C ALA A 66 4.92 -12.00 -1.02
N LEU A 67 5.37 -10.76 -1.18
CA LEU A 67 4.56 -9.57 -0.91
C LEU A 67 3.50 -9.42 -2.00
N SER A 68 2.21 -9.45 -1.60
CA SER A 68 1.09 -9.18 -2.50
C SER A 68 0.91 -7.67 -2.69
N HIS A 69 0.62 -6.96 -1.63
CA HIS A 69 0.47 -5.50 -1.59
C HIS A 69 0.65 -5.00 -0.15
N MET A 70 0.70 -3.69 -0.01
CA MET A 70 0.74 -2.99 1.27
C MET A 70 -0.46 -2.06 1.38
N GLY A 71 -0.93 -1.77 2.59
CA GLY A 71 -2.10 -0.93 2.73
C GLY A 71 -2.13 -0.08 3.98
N ILE A 72 -2.96 0.97 3.90
CA ILE A 72 -3.28 1.87 5.01
C ILE A 72 -4.80 1.89 5.16
N GLN A 73 -5.30 1.39 6.29
CA GLN A 73 -6.71 1.50 6.63
C GLN A 73 -7.00 2.89 7.21
N VAL A 74 -8.05 3.52 6.70
CA VAL A 74 -8.54 4.82 7.17
C VAL A 74 -9.95 4.70 7.72
N ALA A 75 -10.45 5.77 8.35
CA ALA A 75 -11.72 5.72 9.07
C ALA A 75 -12.95 5.92 8.16
N THR A 76 -12.82 6.68 7.07
CA THR A 76 -13.96 7.07 6.23
C THR A 76 -13.64 7.05 4.73
N THR A 77 -14.69 6.94 3.89
CA THR A 77 -14.57 7.13 2.45
C THR A 77 -14.00 8.51 2.10
N ALA A 78 -14.32 9.54 2.86
CA ALA A 78 -13.79 10.89 2.67
C ALA A 78 -12.26 10.92 2.84
N ASP A 79 -11.71 10.14 3.77
CA ASP A 79 -10.26 10.01 3.95
C ASP A 79 -9.60 9.32 2.75
N VAL A 80 -10.21 8.27 2.19
CA VAL A 80 -9.76 7.60 0.96
C VAL A 80 -9.68 8.61 -0.19
N LEU A 81 -10.76 9.37 -0.41
CA LEU A 81 -10.83 10.36 -1.48
C LEU A 81 -9.84 11.53 -1.28
N SER A 82 -9.63 11.96 -0.05
CA SER A 82 -8.68 13.02 0.31
C SER A 82 -7.24 12.59 0.01
N ILE A 83 -6.86 11.37 0.39
CA ILE A 83 -5.52 10.83 0.11
C ILE A 83 -5.33 10.64 -1.41
N ARG A 84 -6.33 10.13 -2.10
CA ARG A 84 -6.31 10.02 -3.56
C ARG A 84 -6.07 11.37 -4.22
N GLN A 85 -6.79 12.43 -3.81
CA GLN A 85 -6.62 13.77 -4.38
C GLN A 85 -5.20 14.27 -4.14
N ARG A 86 -4.67 14.13 -2.92
CA ARG A 86 -3.28 14.48 -2.59
C ARG A 86 -2.27 13.75 -3.49
N TRP A 87 -2.46 12.46 -3.75
CA TRP A 87 -1.60 11.69 -4.63
C TRP A 87 -1.68 12.16 -6.07
N ALA A 88 -2.89 12.44 -6.57
CA ALA A 88 -3.11 12.98 -7.91
C ALA A 88 -2.46 14.37 -8.07
N ASP A 89 -2.61 15.26 -7.10
CA ASP A 89 -2.00 16.59 -7.08
C ASP A 89 -0.45 16.50 -7.05
N ALA A 90 0.09 15.46 -6.44
CA ALA A 90 1.53 15.16 -6.46
C ALA A 90 2.00 14.44 -7.75
N GLY A 91 1.10 14.21 -8.70
CA GLY A 91 1.40 13.56 -9.98
C GLY A 91 1.55 12.03 -9.91
N LEU A 92 1.01 11.38 -8.88
CA LEU A 92 0.94 9.92 -8.81
C LEU A 92 -0.31 9.43 -9.56
N VAL A 93 -0.16 8.36 -10.33
CA VAL A 93 -1.28 7.70 -11.01
C VAL A 93 -2.05 6.84 -10.01
N THR A 94 -3.34 7.08 -9.87
CA THR A 94 -4.21 6.38 -8.92
C THR A 94 -5.25 5.53 -9.64
N ARG A 95 -5.62 4.40 -9.05
CA ARG A 95 -6.75 3.56 -9.46
C ARG A 95 -7.75 3.49 -8.30
N ASN A 96 -9.05 3.55 -8.59
CA ASN A 96 -10.09 3.50 -7.56
C ASN A 96 -10.93 2.26 -7.66
N GLU A 97 -11.35 1.76 -6.51
CA GLU A 97 -12.34 0.71 -6.36
C GLU A 97 -13.30 1.13 -5.25
N MET A 98 -14.52 1.50 -5.65
CA MET A 98 -15.54 1.99 -4.72
C MET A 98 -16.62 0.91 -4.53
N GLN A 99 -17.06 0.72 -3.28
CA GLN A 99 -18.06 -0.27 -2.88
C GLN A 99 -17.72 -1.68 -3.40
N THR A 100 -16.44 -2.01 -3.35
CA THR A 100 -15.93 -3.29 -3.85
C THR A 100 -15.97 -4.35 -2.76
N ASP A 101 -16.56 -5.50 -3.06
CA ASP A 101 -16.52 -6.66 -2.16
C ASP A 101 -15.18 -7.37 -2.31
N CYS A 102 -14.35 -7.28 -1.28
CA CYS A 102 -13.03 -7.91 -1.21
C CYS A 102 -12.77 -8.42 0.21
N CYS A 103 -12.11 -9.57 0.32
CA CYS A 103 -11.71 -10.13 1.62
C CYS A 103 -12.88 -10.26 2.62
N TYR A 104 -14.06 -10.66 2.14
CA TYR A 104 -15.30 -10.77 2.92
C TYR A 104 -15.81 -9.45 3.52
N ALA A 105 -15.45 -8.32 2.91
CA ALA A 105 -15.90 -6.99 3.31
C ALA A 105 -16.21 -6.12 2.09
N THR A 106 -17.17 -5.20 2.22
CA THR A 106 -17.38 -4.12 1.26
C THR A 106 -16.46 -2.96 1.63
N GLN A 107 -15.67 -2.47 0.67
CA GLN A 107 -14.63 -1.48 0.89
C GLN A 107 -14.68 -0.38 -0.18
N ASP A 108 -14.27 0.83 0.23
CA ASP A 108 -13.82 1.86 -0.71
C ASP A 108 -12.31 1.94 -0.63
N LYS A 109 -11.63 1.99 -1.78
CA LYS A 109 -10.17 2.01 -1.83
C LYS A 109 -9.61 2.76 -3.04
N THR A 110 -8.37 3.21 -2.89
CA THR A 110 -7.54 3.76 -3.96
C THR A 110 -6.15 3.14 -3.92
N TRP A 111 -5.54 3.00 -5.08
CA TRP A 111 -4.27 2.30 -5.27
C TRP A 111 -3.25 3.19 -5.94
N VAL A 112 -1.97 2.99 -5.62
CA VAL A 112 -0.81 3.48 -6.36
C VAL A 112 0.23 2.37 -6.50
N HIS A 113 1.09 2.50 -7.52
CA HIS A 113 2.24 1.61 -7.71
C HIS A 113 3.53 2.41 -7.50
N ASP A 114 4.47 1.81 -6.77
CA ASP A 114 5.81 2.36 -6.69
C ASP A 114 6.61 2.08 -7.98
N PRO A 115 7.82 2.67 -8.16
CA PRO A 115 8.62 2.44 -9.37
C PRO A 115 9.06 0.99 -9.60
N ASP A 116 9.01 0.15 -8.57
CA ASP A 116 9.33 -1.28 -8.64
C ASP A 116 8.10 -2.16 -8.86
N GLY A 117 6.91 -1.57 -8.95
CA GLY A 117 5.65 -2.25 -9.18
C GLY A 117 4.97 -2.76 -7.90
N ASN A 118 5.44 -2.37 -6.71
CA ASN A 118 4.74 -2.71 -5.48
C ASN A 118 3.44 -1.90 -5.39
N GLU A 119 2.35 -2.59 -5.07
CA GLU A 119 1.03 -1.96 -4.90
C GLU A 119 0.83 -1.48 -3.47
N TRP A 120 0.32 -0.25 -3.36
CA TRP A 120 -0.18 0.32 -2.11
C TRP A 120 -1.65 0.65 -2.24
N GLU A 121 -2.45 0.21 -1.27
CA GLU A 121 -3.84 0.63 -1.15
C GLU A 121 -4.05 1.57 0.05
N VAL A 122 -5.02 2.47 -0.09
CA VAL A 122 -5.68 3.12 1.04
C VAL A 122 -7.14 2.73 1.00
N PHE A 123 -7.66 2.21 2.11
CA PHE A 123 -9.00 1.64 2.13
C PHE A 123 -9.76 1.93 3.42
N VAL A 124 -11.08 1.89 3.32
CA VAL A 124 -12.02 1.88 4.45
C VAL A 124 -12.94 0.67 4.32
N VAL A 125 -13.22 0.01 5.44
CA VAL A 125 -14.21 -1.07 5.53
C VAL A 125 -15.57 -0.45 5.79
N LEU A 126 -16.51 -0.61 4.84
CA LEU A 126 -17.89 -0.10 4.95
C LEU A 126 -18.80 -1.14 5.59
N LYS A 127 -18.60 -2.41 5.24
CA LYS A 127 -19.34 -3.55 5.79
C LYS A 127 -18.42 -4.74 5.89
N ASP A 128 -18.34 -5.33 7.06
CA ASP A 128 -17.50 -6.50 7.34
C ASP A 128 -18.33 -7.80 7.39
N ASN A 129 -17.64 -8.93 7.40
CA ASN A 129 -18.23 -10.26 7.53
C ASN A 129 -19.28 -10.60 6.44
N LEU A 130 -18.96 -10.32 5.18
CA LEU A 130 -19.78 -10.80 4.06
C LEU A 130 -19.72 -12.35 4.01
N PRO A 131 -20.84 -13.01 3.65
CA PRO A 131 -20.86 -14.46 3.52
C PRO A 131 -19.91 -14.93 2.41
N GLU A 132 -19.35 -16.14 2.56
CA GLU A 132 -18.58 -16.78 1.51
C GLU A 132 -19.43 -16.92 0.24
N LYS A 133 -18.87 -16.50 -0.90
CA LYS A 133 -19.48 -16.77 -2.20
C LYS A 133 -19.30 -18.26 -2.49
N GLN A 134 -20.42 -18.97 -2.68
CA GLN A 134 -20.38 -20.39 -3.04
C GLN A 134 -19.64 -20.55 -4.37
N GLY A 135 -18.46 -21.22 -4.36
CA GLY A 135 -17.72 -21.59 -5.57
C GLY A 135 -16.34 -20.97 -5.75
N GLU A 136 -15.89 -20.07 -4.91
CA GLU A 136 -14.50 -19.58 -4.96
C GLU A 136 -13.57 -20.52 -4.18
N GLN A 137 -12.65 -21.17 -4.90
CA GLN A 137 -11.59 -21.99 -4.29
C GLN A 137 -10.69 -21.10 -3.45
N ILE A 138 -10.45 -21.51 -2.20
CA ILE A 138 -9.44 -20.95 -1.29
C ILE A 138 -8.08 -21.10 -1.98
N GLY A 139 -7.53 -20.04 -2.55
CA GLY A 139 -6.22 -20.09 -3.22
C GLY A 139 -5.87 -18.93 -4.13
N ALA A 140 -6.82 -18.10 -4.49
CA ALA A 140 -6.50 -16.84 -5.16
C ALA A 140 -6.42 -15.73 -4.12
N ALA A 141 -5.27 -15.06 -4.06
CA ALA A 141 -5.11 -13.80 -3.35
C ALA A 141 -6.35 -12.92 -3.52
N CYS A 142 -6.64 -12.07 -2.55
CA CYS A 142 -7.79 -11.17 -2.40
C CYS A 142 -8.18 -10.33 -3.62
N CYS A 143 -8.22 -10.93 -4.80
CA CYS A 143 -8.54 -10.26 -6.06
C CYS A 143 -9.42 -11.18 -6.89
N ALA A 144 -10.69 -10.82 -7.04
CA ALA A 144 -11.49 -11.36 -8.14
C ALA A 144 -10.77 -11.07 -9.48
N PRO A 145 -10.95 -11.92 -10.53
CA PRO A 145 -10.38 -11.65 -11.84
C PRO A 145 -10.84 -10.25 -12.31
N GLY A 146 -9.89 -9.31 -12.38
CA GLY A 146 -10.15 -7.89 -12.70
C GLY A 146 -9.75 -6.89 -11.61
N CYS A 147 -9.62 -7.29 -10.34
CA CYS A 147 -9.20 -6.38 -9.27
C CYS A 147 -7.69 -6.12 -9.24
N CYS A 148 -6.88 -6.98 -9.87
CA CYS A 148 -5.42 -6.89 -9.87
C CYS A 148 -4.80 -7.04 -11.26
N THR A 149 -5.55 -6.87 -12.35
CA THR A 149 -4.96 -6.78 -13.69
C THR A 149 -4.38 -5.38 -13.88
N PRO A 150 -3.06 -5.26 -14.15
CA PRO A 150 -2.48 -3.98 -14.52
C PRO A 150 -3.21 -3.45 -15.77
N PRO A 151 -3.50 -2.14 -15.87
CA PRO A 151 -3.96 -1.58 -17.12
C PRO A 151 -2.89 -1.79 -18.18
N GLU A 152 -3.26 -2.28 -19.37
CA GLU A 152 -2.38 -2.27 -20.53
C GLU A 152 -1.87 -0.84 -20.73
N LEU A 153 -0.56 -0.67 -20.62
CA LEU A 153 0.11 0.57 -20.97
C LEU A 153 -0.01 0.76 -22.48
N THR A 154 -1.01 1.49 -22.93
CA THR A 154 -1.02 2.06 -24.28
C THR A 154 0.13 3.06 -24.37
N ARG A 155 1.22 2.63 -25.03
CA ARG A 155 2.28 3.53 -25.46
C ARG A 155 1.68 4.51 -26.47
N VAL A 156 1.72 5.78 -26.14
CA VAL A 156 1.67 6.89 -27.10
C VAL A 156 3.09 7.34 -27.36
#